data_03042fe366d4de53ed67fd17913ab180
#
_entry.id   03042fe366d4de53ed67fd17913ab180
#
_cell.length_a   1.000
_cell.length_b   1.000
_cell.length_c   1.000
_cell.angle_alpha   90.00
_cell.angle_beta   90.00
_cell.angle_gamma   90.00
#
_symmetry.space_group_name_H-M   'P 1'
#
loop_
_entity.id
_entity.type
_entity.pdbx_description
1 polymer ?
#
loop_
_entity_poly.entity_id
_entity_poly.type
_entity_poly.pdbx_seq_one_letter_code
_entity_poly.pdbx_strand_id
1 'polypeptide(L)'
;MSTDTFTTKFKFRPTLLRDDTQYEAEGGWYDGNRVRFRNNNPENIRGWNKRVLGQLTGTPRDIEIWSGLNQANYIAWGTNNALQIYEGGQVSDITPITSTTSLVNQISTTGGSSSISVSLTGHTRSVGDRVLFESTVGAILGGNVFLNSTFTIDSITDSNHFTFPYTVVAAATSADP
;
A
#
# COMPACT_ATOMS: atom_id res chain seq x y z
N MET A 1 -24.21 32.48 59.31
CA MET A 1 -22.95 32.66 58.59
C MET A 1 -23.24 32.52 57.10
N SER A 2 -23.17 33.63 56.36
CA SER A 2 -23.33 33.61 54.90
C SER A 2 -21.98 33.13 54.33
N THR A 3 -22.00 32.02 53.62
CA THR A 3 -20.83 31.57 52.86
C THR A 3 -20.79 32.29 51.51
N ASP A 4 -20.03 33.37 51.45
CA ASP A 4 -19.77 34.05 50.18
C ASP A 4 -19.02 33.08 49.22
N THR A 5 -19.69 32.67 48.19
CA THR A 5 -19.08 31.84 47.14
C THR A 5 -18.44 32.75 46.08
N PHE A 6 -17.11 32.80 46.06
CA PHE A 6 -16.36 33.52 45.03
C PHE A 6 -16.29 32.66 43.75
N THR A 7 -16.84 33.15 42.68
CA THR A 7 -16.73 32.52 41.37
C THR A 7 -15.73 33.30 40.55
N THR A 8 -14.60 32.69 40.19
CA THR A 8 -13.57 33.29 39.34
C THR A 8 -13.62 32.61 37.98
N LYS A 9 -13.69 33.42 36.90
CA LYS A 9 -13.68 32.94 35.54
C LYS A 9 -12.25 32.94 34.99
N PHE A 10 -11.69 31.77 34.76
CA PHE A 10 -10.41 31.63 34.10
C PHE A 10 -10.63 31.58 32.56
N LYS A 11 -9.86 32.38 31.81
CA LYS A 11 -9.81 32.35 30.35
C LYS A 11 -8.44 31.83 29.93
N PHE A 12 -8.43 30.72 29.21
CA PHE A 12 -7.21 30.19 28.60
C PHE A 12 -7.16 30.55 27.13
N ARG A 13 -5.94 30.81 26.60
CA ARG A 13 -5.72 30.96 25.17
C ARG A 13 -5.77 29.60 24.48
N PRO A 14 -6.40 29.48 23.30
CA PRO A 14 -6.47 28.22 22.56
C PRO A 14 -5.16 27.95 21.82
N THR A 15 -4.07 27.76 22.55
CA THR A 15 -2.74 27.54 21.99
C THR A 15 -1.90 26.65 22.89
N LEU A 16 -0.95 25.94 22.27
CA LEU A 16 0.11 25.21 22.97
C LEU A 16 1.39 26.06 22.89
N LEU A 17 1.90 26.47 24.04
CA LEU A 17 3.09 27.30 24.21
C LEU A 17 4.26 26.41 24.64
N ARG A 18 4.80 25.62 23.72
CA ARG A 18 5.87 24.67 24.00
C ARG A 18 7.26 25.28 24.03
N ASP A 19 7.42 26.41 23.36
CA ASP A 19 8.70 27.08 23.23
C ASP A 19 9.04 27.93 24.48
N ASP A 20 8.03 28.17 25.32
CA ASP A 20 8.17 28.92 26.58
C ASP A 20 8.36 27.97 27.77
N THR A 21 8.82 28.52 28.89
CA THR A 21 8.83 27.79 30.16
C THR A 21 7.40 27.57 30.68
N GLN A 22 7.19 26.58 31.55
CA GLN A 22 5.88 26.33 32.16
C GLN A 22 5.30 27.56 32.84
N TYR A 23 6.16 28.43 33.38
CA TYR A 23 5.76 29.65 34.10
C TYR A 23 5.41 30.79 33.13
N GLU A 24 6.05 30.85 31.95
CA GLU A 24 5.81 31.88 30.91
C GLU A 24 4.59 31.54 30.05
N ALA A 25 4.20 30.26 30.01
CA ALA A 25 2.99 29.79 29.33
C ALA A 25 1.69 30.14 30.07
N GLU A 26 1.72 31.11 31.00
CA GLU A 26 0.56 31.51 31.79
C GLU A 26 -0.62 31.96 30.88
N GLY A 27 -1.79 31.40 31.15
CA GLY A 27 -2.99 31.64 30.35
C GLY A 27 -3.09 30.84 29.05
N GLY A 28 -2.14 29.94 28.78
CA GLY A 28 -2.16 28.97 27.68
C GLY A 28 -2.02 27.54 28.17
N TRP A 29 -1.77 26.65 27.25
CA TRP A 29 -1.51 25.23 27.50
C TRP A 29 -0.03 24.95 27.20
N TYR A 30 0.72 24.47 28.15
CA TYR A 30 2.14 24.17 27.95
C TYR A 30 2.34 22.92 27.08
N ASP A 31 1.56 21.87 27.29
CA ASP A 31 1.65 20.62 26.52
C ASP A 31 0.26 20.03 26.24
N GLY A 32 0.16 19.28 25.17
CA GLY A 32 -1.04 18.57 24.80
C GLY A 32 -0.76 17.51 23.74
N ASN A 33 -1.39 16.34 23.89
CA ASN A 33 -1.32 15.26 22.94
C ASN A 33 -2.73 14.93 22.42
N ARG A 34 -2.89 14.83 21.09
CA ARG A 34 -4.17 14.55 20.43
C ARG A 34 -5.27 15.57 20.78
N VAL A 35 -4.88 16.83 20.89
CA VAL A 35 -5.78 17.94 21.21
C VAL A 35 -5.88 18.87 20.04
N ARG A 36 -7.09 19.32 19.73
CA ARG A 36 -7.38 20.47 18.87
C ARG A 36 -8.17 21.50 19.65
N PHE A 37 -8.08 22.76 19.24
CA PHE A 37 -8.88 23.82 19.84
C PHE A 37 -10.06 24.13 18.93
N ARG A 38 -11.27 24.09 19.48
CA ARG A 38 -12.50 24.50 18.80
C ARG A 38 -13.29 25.43 19.70
N ASN A 39 -13.69 26.58 19.18
CA ASN A 39 -14.38 27.61 19.96
C ASN A 39 -13.66 27.95 21.27
N ASN A 40 -12.35 28.09 21.22
CA ASN A 40 -11.44 28.34 22.36
C ASN A 40 -11.39 27.22 23.43
N ASN A 41 -11.99 26.07 23.18
CA ASN A 41 -11.93 24.93 24.08
C ASN A 41 -11.05 23.81 23.51
N PRO A 42 -10.25 23.16 24.34
CA PRO A 42 -9.52 21.97 23.91
C PRO A 42 -10.48 20.80 23.73
N GLU A 43 -10.40 20.15 22.59
CA GLU A 43 -11.11 18.92 22.27
C GLU A 43 -10.14 17.81 21.95
N ASN A 44 -10.46 16.60 22.32
CA ASN A 44 -9.69 15.44 21.92
C ASN A 44 -9.87 15.20 20.41
N ILE A 45 -8.74 15.11 19.67
CA ILE A 45 -8.73 14.57 18.31
C ILE A 45 -8.96 13.08 18.45
N ARG A 46 -10.18 12.62 18.21
CA ARG A 46 -10.56 11.21 18.27
C ARG A 46 -9.59 10.35 17.46
N GLY A 47 -9.57 9.04 17.72
CA GLY A 47 -8.67 8.11 17.07
C GLY A 47 -8.80 8.10 15.53
N TRP A 48 -7.75 7.69 14.86
CA TRP A 48 -7.72 7.50 13.42
C TRP A 48 -8.41 6.18 13.07
N ASN A 49 -9.30 6.21 12.10
CA ASN A 49 -9.83 5.00 11.49
C ASN A 49 -9.02 4.66 10.24
N LYS A 50 -8.58 3.42 10.14
CA LYS A 50 -7.94 2.90 8.94
C LYS A 50 -8.98 2.83 7.81
N ARG A 51 -8.82 3.62 6.77
CA ARG A 51 -9.75 3.69 5.64
C ARG A 51 -9.55 2.54 4.65
N VAL A 52 -8.30 2.17 4.43
CA VAL A 52 -7.90 1.08 3.54
C VAL A 52 -7.49 -0.12 4.39
N LEU A 53 -8.09 -1.28 4.19
CA LEU A 53 -7.87 -2.47 5.01
C LEU A 53 -6.58 -3.22 4.63
N GLY A 54 -6.03 -2.99 3.45
CA GLY A 54 -4.80 -3.63 2.96
C GLY A 54 -3.52 -2.93 3.40
N GLN A 55 -2.40 -3.59 3.14
CA GLN A 55 -1.08 -2.99 3.17
C GLN A 55 -0.78 -2.44 1.78
N LEU A 56 -0.12 -1.27 1.72
CA LEU A 56 0.32 -0.69 0.46
C LEU A 56 1.42 -1.57 -0.17
N THR A 57 1.37 -1.74 -1.48
CA THR A 57 2.42 -2.43 -2.23
C THR A 57 3.58 -1.48 -2.44
N GLY A 58 4.71 -1.77 -1.78
CA GLY A 58 5.92 -0.95 -1.86
C GLY A 58 5.94 0.25 -0.89
N THR A 59 6.96 1.10 -1.04
CA THR A 59 7.15 2.30 -0.22
C THR A 59 6.42 3.49 -0.83
N PRO A 60 5.45 4.11 -0.13
CA PRO A 60 4.72 5.25 -0.66
C PRO A 60 5.66 6.44 -0.92
N ARG A 61 5.43 7.12 -2.03
CA ARG A 61 6.19 8.29 -2.49
C ARG A 61 5.34 9.54 -2.51
N ASP A 62 4.10 9.40 -2.97
CA ASP A 62 3.18 10.51 -3.11
C ASP A 62 1.73 10.03 -2.96
N ILE A 63 0.83 10.97 -2.62
CA ILE A 63 -0.59 10.75 -2.48
C ILE A 63 -1.36 11.94 -3.06
N GLU A 64 -2.38 11.65 -3.85
CA GLU A 64 -3.28 12.65 -4.42
C GLU A 64 -4.73 12.32 -4.08
N ILE A 65 -5.51 13.35 -3.78
CA ILE A 65 -6.93 13.22 -3.41
C ILE A 65 -7.75 14.18 -4.27
N TRP A 66 -8.78 13.66 -4.94
CA TRP A 66 -9.70 14.48 -5.73
C TRP A 66 -11.12 13.94 -5.69
N SER A 67 -12.07 14.74 -6.13
CA SER A 67 -13.45 14.34 -6.33
C SER A 67 -13.77 14.34 -7.82
N GLY A 68 -14.36 13.26 -8.29
CA GLY A 68 -14.82 13.13 -9.67
C GLY A 68 -16.12 13.90 -9.93
N LEU A 69 -16.49 14.06 -11.19
CA LEU A 69 -17.74 14.69 -11.60
C LEU A 69 -18.98 13.93 -11.10
N ASN A 70 -18.85 12.65 -10.82
CA ASN A 70 -19.87 11.80 -10.21
C ASN A 70 -19.95 11.91 -8.68
N GLN A 71 -19.27 12.91 -8.08
CA GLN A 71 -19.16 13.12 -6.63
C GLN A 71 -18.45 11.96 -5.87
N ALA A 72 -17.86 11.00 -6.57
CA ALA A 72 -17.01 10.01 -5.95
C ALA A 72 -15.69 10.64 -5.50
N ASN A 73 -15.20 10.23 -4.33
CA ASN A 73 -13.91 10.66 -3.81
C ASN A 73 -12.87 9.59 -4.13
N TYR A 74 -11.80 10.03 -4.74
CA TYR A 74 -10.66 9.21 -5.12
C TYR A 74 -9.44 9.55 -4.28
N ILE A 75 -8.68 8.54 -3.95
CA ILE A 75 -7.36 8.68 -3.33
C ILE A 75 -6.41 7.83 -4.16
N ALA A 76 -5.43 8.44 -4.81
CA ALA A 76 -4.37 7.71 -5.49
C ALA A 76 -3.06 7.83 -4.72
N TRP A 77 -2.24 6.81 -4.78
CA TRP A 77 -0.89 6.84 -4.25
C TRP A 77 0.07 6.12 -5.19
N GLY A 78 1.22 6.76 -5.37
CA GLY A 78 2.36 6.18 -6.05
C GLY A 78 3.33 5.58 -5.06
N THR A 79 3.79 4.38 -5.34
CA THR A 79 4.88 3.73 -4.60
C THR A 79 6.06 3.49 -5.53
N ASN A 80 7.15 2.95 -5.01
CA ASN A 80 8.25 2.49 -5.86
C ASN A 80 7.88 1.30 -6.77
N ASN A 81 6.76 0.60 -6.50
CA ASN A 81 6.39 -0.64 -7.17
C ASN A 81 5.01 -0.60 -7.84
N ALA A 82 4.13 0.32 -7.45
CA ALA A 82 2.75 0.33 -7.93
C ALA A 82 2.15 1.72 -7.92
N LEU A 83 1.19 1.94 -8.81
CA LEU A 83 0.28 3.07 -8.79
C LEU A 83 -1.12 2.51 -8.49
N GLN A 84 -1.70 2.96 -7.38
CA GLN A 84 -2.96 2.42 -6.89
C GLN A 84 -3.97 3.53 -6.65
N ILE A 85 -5.24 3.23 -6.86
CA ILE A 85 -6.36 4.13 -6.63
C ILE A 85 -7.38 3.48 -5.69
N TYR A 86 -7.89 4.27 -4.76
CA TYR A 86 -8.96 3.88 -3.85
C TYR A 86 -10.23 4.63 -4.22
N GLU A 87 -11.31 3.89 -4.41
CA GLU A 87 -12.66 4.40 -4.63
C GLU A 87 -13.66 3.48 -3.92
N GLY A 88 -14.65 4.07 -3.25
CA GLY A 88 -15.81 3.34 -2.73
C GLY A 88 -15.51 2.16 -1.78
N GLY A 89 -14.34 2.12 -1.16
CA GLY A 89 -13.93 1.00 -0.30
C GLY A 89 -13.00 -0.01 -0.98
N GLN A 90 -12.77 0.13 -2.29
CA GLN A 90 -11.95 -0.79 -3.08
C GLN A 90 -10.62 -0.13 -3.47
N VAL A 91 -9.58 -0.93 -3.59
CA VAL A 91 -8.28 -0.54 -4.10
C VAL A 91 -8.06 -1.25 -5.44
N SER A 92 -7.77 -0.46 -6.47
CA SER A 92 -7.43 -0.95 -7.81
C SER A 92 -5.98 -0.63 -8.12
N ASP A 93 -5.26 -1.57 -8.68
CA ASP A 93 -3.91 -1.35 -9.21
C ASP A 93 -4.05 -0.83 -10.64
N ILE A 94 -3.52 0.38 -10.88
CA ILE A 94 -3.51 1.05 -12.18
C ILE A 94 -2.09 1.26 -12.69
N THR A 95 -1.15 0.46 -12.20
CA THR A 95 0.25 0.52 -12.62
C THR A 95 0.35 0.32 -14.14
N PRO A 96 0.99 1.21 -14.88
CA PRO A 96 1.11 1.08 -16.33
C PRO A 96 1.81 -0.21 -16.74
N ILE A 97 1.23 -0.93 -17.70
CA ILE A 97 1.82 -2.13 -18.30
C ILE A 97 2.58 -1.71 -19.55
N THR A 98 3.88 -2.01 -19.60
CA THR A 98 4.74 -1.64 -20.73
C THR A 98 4.46 -2.50 -21.98
N SER A 99 4.23 -3.80 -21.79
CA SER A 99 3.95 -4.74 -22.88
C SER A 99 3.23 -5.97 -22.36
N THR A 100 2.43 -6.58 -23.22
CA THR A 100 1.72 -7.83 -22.94
C THR A 100 2.12 -8.88 -23.98
N THR A 101 2.33 -10.11 -23.53
CA THR A 101 2.70 -11.25 -24.39
C THR A 101 1.92 -12.47 -23.96
N SER A 102 1.36 -13.19 -24.91
CA SER A 102 0.76 -14.51 -24.65
C SER A 102 1.86 -15.54 -24.56
N LEU A 103 1.82 -16.34 -23.50
CA LEU A 103 2.73 -17.47 -23.25
C LEU A 103 1.97 -18.76 -23.48
N VAL A 104 2.49 -19.61 -24.33
CA VAL A 104 1.93 -20.96 -24.60
C VAL A 104 3.09 -21.96 -24.50
N ASN A 105 3.00 -22.91 -23.60
CA ASN A 105 4.06 -23.88 -23.33
C ASN A 105 5.43 -23.26 -22.96
N GLN A 106 5.42 -22.06 -22.38
CA GLN A 106 6.63 -21.30 -22.08
C GLN A 106 6.92 -21.17 -20.59
N ILE A 107 6.05 -21.70 -19.75
CA ILE A 107 6.22 -21.69 -18.29
C ILE A 107 6.51 -23.10 -17.84
N SER A 108 7.53 -23.27 -17.01
CA SER A 108 7.91 -24.58 -16.49
C SER A 108 8.19 -24.53 -15.00
N THR A 109 7.89 -25.65 -14.34
CA THR A 109 8.16 -25.89 -12.93
C THR A 109 9.07 -27.11 -12.78
N THR A 110 9.86 -27.12 -11.71
CA THR A 110 10.63 -28.31 -11.31
C THR A 110 10.10 -28.80 -9.97
N GLY A 111 9.77 -30.08 -9.90
CA GLY A 111 9.30 -30.70 -8.66
C GLY A 111 10.30 -30.50 -7.53
N GLY A 112 9.82 -30.08 -6.37
CA GLY A 112 10.66 -29.75 -5.23
C GLY A 112 11.27 -28.34 -5.27
N SER A 113 11.01 -27.53 -6.31
CA SER A 113 11.48 -26.16 -6.43
C SER A 113 10.37 -25.14 -6.18
N SER A 114 10.72 -24.01 -5.56
CA SER A 114 9.87 -22.82 -5.44
C SER A 114 10.19 -21.77 -6.51
N SER A 115 10.99 -22.09 -7.52
CA SER A 115 11.32 -21.22 -8.64
C SER A 115 10.57 -21.64 -9.90
N ILE A 116 9.96 -20.68 -10.56
CA ILE A 116 9.24 -20.88 -11.82
C ILE A 116 10.13 -20.31 -12.94
N SER A 117 10.29 -21.08 -14.01
CA SER A 117 11.05 -20.67 -15.19
C SER A 117 10.12 -20.30 -16.32
N VAL A 118 10.42 -19.18 -16.98
CA VAL A 118 9.72 -18.69 -18.16
C VAL A 118 10.68 -18.64 -19.32
N SER A 119 10.27 -19.22 -20.46
CA SER A 119 10.97 -19.15 -21.73
C SER A 119 10.28 -18.11 -22.63
N LEU A 120 10.91 -16.97 -22.83
CA LEU A 120 10.39 -15.87 -23.65
C LEU A 120 11.48 -15.32 -24.54
N THR A 121 11.50 -15.74 -25.80
CA THR A 121 12.55 -15.39 -26.76
C THR A 121 12.73 -13.87 -26.90
N GLY A 122 13.96 -13.42 -26.74
CA GLY A 122 14.34 -12.02 -26.94
C GLY A 122 13.72 -11.07 -25.90
N HIS A 123 13.40 -11.55 -24.70
CA HIS A 123 12.90 -10.67 -23.65
C HIS A 123 13.95 -9.62 -23.27
N THR A 124 13.53 -8.40 -23.08
CA THR A 124 14.40 -7.29 -22.63
C THR A 124 14.25 -7.02 -21.13
N ARG A 125 13.84 -8.02 -20.37
CA ARG A 125 13.58 -7.91 -18.92
C ARG A 125 14.88 -7.92 -18.14
N SER A 126 14.82 -7.29 -16.96
CA SER A 126 15.93 -7.24 -16.00
C SER A 126 15.53 -7.85 -14.66
N VAL A 127 16.50 -8.25 -13.87
CA VAL A 127 16.25 -8.65 -12.47
C VAL A 127 15.61 -7.47 -11.72
N GLY A 128 14.55 -7.75 -10.99
CA GLY A 128 13.75 -6.74 -10.30
C GLY A 128 12.52 -6.24 -11.08
N ASP A 129 12.42 -6.52 -12.38
CA ASP A 129 11.21 -6.21 -13.17
C ASP A 129 10.01 -6.99 -12.63
N ARG A 130 8.84 -6.36 -12.72
CA ARG A 130 7.58 -6.98 -12.32
C ARG A 130 6.83 -7.50 -13.54
N VAL A 131 6.38 -8.73 -13.45
CA VAL A 131 5.57 -9.40 -14.45
C VAL A 131 4.22 -9.78 -13.86
N LEU A 132 3.14 -9.41 -14.53
CA LEU A 132 1.78 -9.80 -14.17
C LEU A 132 1.39 -11.01 -15.04
N PHE A 133 1.03 -12.09 -14.40
CA PHE A 133 0.43 -13.24 -15.07
C PHE A 133 -1.09 -13.18 -14.88
N GLU A 134 -1.80 -13.25 -15.98
CA GLU A 134 -3.25 -13.38 -16.01
C GLU A 134 -3.59 -14.68 -16.72
N SER A 135 -4.15 -15.62 -15.97
CA SER A 135 -4.63 -16.88 -16.53
C SER A 135 -6.15 -16.84 -16.58
N THR A 136 -6.70 -16.92 -17.76
CA THR A 136 -8.15 -17.07 -17.99
C THR A 136 -8.64 -18.50 -17.81
N VAL A 137 -7.73 -19.46 -17.78
CA VAL A 137 -8.03 -20.90 -17.65
C VAL A 137 -7.14 -21.41 -16.51
N GLY A 138 -7.64 -21.58 -15.33
CA GLY A 138 -6.93 -21.98 -14.12
C GLY A 138 -5.93 -23.14 -14.28
N ALA A 139 -4.92 -22.94 -15.10
CA ALA A 139 -3.85 -23.89 -15.32
C ALA A 139 -3.04 -24.05 -14.04
N ILE A 140 -3.11 -25.20 -13.41
CA ILE A 140 -2.30 -25.55 -12.25
C ILE A 140 -1.02 -26.20 -12.76
N LEU A 141 0.05 -25.42 -12.81
CA LEU A 141 1.38 -25.92 -13.16
C LEU A 141 1.96 -26.74 -12.02
N GLY A 142 2.65 -27.83 -12.35
CA GLY A 142 3.32 -28.66 -11.36
C GLY A 142 2.40 -29.21 -10.26
N GLY A 143 1.10 -29.28 -10.51
CA GLY A 143 0.08 -29.85 -9.62
C GLY A 143 -0.44 -28.91 -8.53
N ASN A 144 0.23 -27.77 -8.25
CA ASN A 144 -0.14 -26.86 -7.15
C ASN A 144 0.28 -25.41 -7.38
N VAL A 145 0.82 -25.06 -8.55
CA VAL A 145 1.22 -23.70 -8.91
C VAL A 145 0.13 -23.04 -9.74
N PHE A 146 -0.40 -21.94 -9.25
CA PHE A 146 -1.42 -21.13 -9.93
C PHE A 146 -0.90 -19.70 -10.15
N LEU A 147 -0.71 -19.33 -11.39
CA LEU A 147 -0.18 -18.02 -11.77
C LEU A 147 -1.35 -17.09 -12.16
N ASN A 148 -1.75 -16.22 -11.24
CA ASN A 148 -2.72 -15.17 -11.47
C ASN A 148 -2.41 -13.98 -10.55
N SER A 149 -1.18 -13.46 -10.66
CA SER A 149 -0.68 -12.40 -9.78
C SER A 149 0.56 -11.75 -10.39
N THR A 150 1.06 -10.75 -9.71
CA THR A 150 2.31 -10.08 -10.07
C THR A 150 3.49 -10.71 -9.33
N PHE A 151 4.55 -11.02 -10.07
CA PHE A 151 5.80 -11.56 -9.57
C PHE A 151 6.96 -10.64 -9.92
N THR A 152 8.03 -10.73 -9.14
CA THR A 152 9.27 -10.00 -9.41
C THR A 152 10.30 -10.98 -9.95
N ILE A 153 10.95 -10.64 -11.04
CA ILE A 153 12.02 -11.45 -11.63
C ILE A 153 13.21 -11.48 -10.68
N ASP A 154 13.62 -12.67 -10.30
CA ASP A 154 14.72 -12.92 -9.39
C ASP A 154 16.03 -13.18 -10.14
N SER A 155 15.97 -13.88 -11.25
CA SER A 155 17.14 -14.22 -12.04
C SER A 155 16.85 -14.21 -13.53
N ILE A 156 17.86 -13.79 -14.32
CA ILE A 156 17.89 -13.88 -15.78
C ILE A 156 18.94 -14.94 -16.13
N THR A 157 18.52 -16.03 -16.74
CA THR A 157 19.42 -17.11 -17.14
C THR A 157 20.13 -16.77 -18.45
N ASP A 158 19.39 -16.25 -19.42
CA ASP A 158 19.88 -15.77 -20.70
C ASP A 158 18.88 -14.81 -21.35
N SER A 159 19.09 -14.42 -22.61
CA SER A 159 18.21 -13.51 -23.36
C SER A 159 16.80 -14.07 -23.62
N ASN A 160 16.56 -15.33 -23.32
CA ASN A 160 15.31 -16.02 -23.58
C ASN A 160 14.65 -16.62 -22.33
N HIS A 161 15.37 -16.61 -21.20
CA HIS A 161 14.88 -17.28 -19.99
C HIS A 161 15.08 -16.42 -18.75
N PHE A 162 14.03 -16.35 -17.94
CA PHE A 162 14.07 -15.75 -16.61
C PHE A 162 13.32 -16.59 -15.59
N THR A 163 13.60 -16.37 -14.33
CA THR A 163 12.93 -17.04 -13.22
C THR A 163 12.39 -16.06 -12.20
N PHE A 164 11.36 -16.50 -11.49
CA PHE A 164 10.80 -15.77 -10.35
C PHE A 164 10.44 -16.76 -9.22
N PRO A 165 10.49 -16.32 -7.96
CA PRO A 165 10.14 -17.16 -6.83
C PRO A 165 8.61 -17.31 -6.71
N TYR A 166 8.17 -18.47 -6.26
CA TYR A 166 6.80 -18.79 -5.92
C TYR A 166 6.70 -19.25 -4.47
N THR A 167 5.62 -18.92 -3.78
CA THR A 167 5.48 -19.19 -2.33
C THR A 167 5.29 -20.67 -1.99
N VAL A 168 4.88 -21.46 -2.96
CA VAL A 168 4.62 -22.90 -2.79
C VAL A 168 5.62 -23.68 -3.64
N VAL A 169 6.20 -24.73 -3.06
CA VAL A 169 7.07 -25.66 -3.78
C VAL A 169 6.23 -26.45 -4.76
N ALA A 170 6.64 -26.50 -6.03
CA ALA A 170 5.96 -27.29 -7.04
C ALA A 170 5.97 -28.77 -6.68
N ALA A 171 4.83 -29.43 -6.74
CA ALA A 171 4.69 -30.84 -6.42
C ALA A 171 5.30 -31.75 -7.49
N ALA A 172 5.31 -31.29 -8.76
CA ALA A 172 5.86 -32.05 -9.88
C ALA A 172 6.55 -31.12 -10.89
N THR A 173 7.42 -31.70 -11.70
CA THR A 173 7.98 -31.02 -12.88
C THR A 173 6.91 -30.99 -13.96
N SER A 174 6.62 -29.80 -14.48
CA SER A 174 5.59 -29.59 -15.51
C SER A 174 5.99 -28.42 -16.39
N ALA A 175 5.64 -28.50 -17.67
CA ALA A 175 5.55 -27.37 -18.55
C ALA A 175 4.07 -27.01 -18.72
N ASP A 176 3.78 -25.77 -19.02
CA ASP A 176 2.44 -25.31 -19.38
C ASP A 176 2.00 -26.06 -20.67
N PRO A 177 0.80 -26.64 -20.71
CA PRO A 177 0.29 -27.38 -21.87
C PRO A 177 0.00 -26.48 -23.07
#